data_04cbd276138e5af7037e166d99a3818b
#
_entry.id   04cbd276138e5af7037e166d99a3818b
#
_cell.length_a   1.000
_cell.length_b   1.000
_cell.length_c   1.000
_cell.angle_alpha   90.00
_cell.angle_beta   90.00
_cell.angle_gamma   90.00
#
_symmetry.space_group_name_H-M   'P 1'
#
loop_
_entity.id
_entity.type
_entity.pdbx_description
1 polymer ?
#
loop_
_entity_poly.entity_id
_entity_poly.type
_entity_poly.pdbx_seq_one_letter_code
_entity_poly.pdbx_strand_id
1 'polypeptide(L)'
;MKKMWEGRFHKETNKLLEKFNASITFDKRMYEEDITGSIAHSRMLAKQGIIAEGEQKEIENGLLQIKDEIKNGKFEFKIEDEDIHMSIEKRLTQIIGSVAGKLHTARSRNDQVALDVRMYVRKEAREISKLLVKMENVLLELAEKYKNVIIPGYTHLQRAQPILFSHHLMAYFQMFKRDISRIEDFLERSDEMPLGAGALAGTTFDLDRHFVAKELGFSKPTENSLDSVSDRDFIIELAMIISVISMHLSRFSEEIIIWCTSEFSFINLDDAFATGSSIMPQKKNPDIAELVRGKTGRIYGNLMGILTTMKALPLAYNKDMQEDKEGIFDSIDNIKLSIEIFYLMLNTVTVNDKKIYTSMKSGFLNATDVADYLAKHDVPFRQAHKIVGEIVSYCEDKKIAIDDMKLEEFHKFSDVFKDDILSEITIENCVNKRNSFGGTSIKNVEMQIENGKKFLQTL
;
A
#
# COMPACT_ATOMS: atom_id res chain seq x y z
N MET A 1 34.77 27.11 2.74
CA MET A 1 33.73 28.14 2.51
C MET A 1 33.02 28.40 3.82
N LYS A 2 32.75 29.67 4.17
CA LYS A 2 31.93 29.96 5.35
C LYS A 2 30.52 29.47 5.13
N LYS A 3 29.90 28.82 6.13
CA LYS A 3 28.49 28.42 6.09
C LYS A 3 27.60 29.66 6.10
N MET A 4 26.43 29.61 5.49
CA MET A 4 25.51 30.76 5.33
C MET A 4 25.07 31.39 6.67
N TRP A 5 25.17 30.63 7.80
CA TRP A 5 24.78 31.06 9.15
C TRP A 5 25.94 31.40 10.07
N GLU A 6 27.18 31.45 9.56
CA GLU A 6 28.40 31.68 10.36
C GLU A 6 28.59 33.13 10.90
N GLY A 7 27.75 34.07 10.53
CA GLY A 7 27.94 35.48 10.90
C GLY A 7 28.07 35.80 12.39
N ARG A 8 27.53 34.93 13.27
CA ARG A 8 27.58 35.08 14.75
C ARG A 8 28.62 34.16 15.42
N PHE A 9 29.11 33.14 14.73
CA PHE A 9 29.97 32.12 15.35
C PHE A 9 31.43 32.43 15.10
N HIS A 10 32.27 32.29 16.15
CA HIS A 10 33.70 32.59 16.13
C HIS A 10 34.59 31.35 16.10
N LYS A 11 34.01 30.14 16.11
CA LYS A 11 34.75 28.88 16.06
C LYS A 11 34.31 28.06 14.87
N GLU A 12 35.22 27.28 14.30
CA GLU A 12 34.87 26.29 13.26
C GLU A 12 33.93 25.20 13.79
N THR A 13 33.02 24.76 12.96
CA THR A 13 32.08 23.68 13.28
C THR A 13 32.87 22.38 13.48
N ASN A 14 32.52 21.62 14.52
CA ASN A 14 33.10 20.30 14.76
C ASN A 14 32.69 19.33 13.63
N LYS A 15 33.64 18.61 13.05
CA LYS A 15 33.39 17.66 11.96
C LYS A 15 32.36 16.53 12.32
N LEU A 16 32.34 16.11 13.60
CA LEU A 16 31.37 15.13 14.06
C LEU A 16 29.98 15.73 14.09
N LEU A 17 29.83 17.01 14.47
CA LEU A 17 28.54 17.72 14.41
C LEU A 17 28.05 17.87 12.97
N GLU A 18 28.94 18.15 12.02
CA GLU A 18 28.58 18.22 10.59
C GLU A 18 28.00 16.87 10.09
N LYS A 19 28.70 15.78 10.40
CA LYS A 19 28.26 14.44 10.06
C LYS A 19 26.94 14.06 10.76
N PHE A 20 26.76 14.45 12.01
CA PHE A 20 25.55 14.14 12.80
C PHE A 20 24.32 14.89 12.30
N ASN A 21 24.50 16.13 11.84
CA ASN A 21 23.41 16.98 11.34
C ASN A 21 23.05 16.71 9.86
N ALA A 22 23.95 16.11 9.08
CA ALA A 22 23.78 15.95 7.65
C ALA A 22 22.65 15.00 7.30
N SER A 23 21.75 15.46 6.42
CA SER A 23 20.63 14.68 5.84
C SER A 23 20.84 14.33 4.36
N ILE A 24 21.90 14.87 3.74
CA ILE A 24 22.18 14.71 2.29
C ILE A 24 22.23 13.23 1.85
N THR A 25 22.57 12.31 2.75
CA THR A 25 22.64 10.88 2.45
C THR A 25 21.29 10.28 2.03
N PHE A 26 20.20 10.83 2.54
CA PHE A 26 18.83 10.36 2.27
C PHE A 26 17.94 11.42 1.61
N ASP A 27 18.09 12.72 1.91
CA ASP A 27 17.22 13.77 1.37
C ASP A 27 17.54 14.15 -0.09
N LYS A 28 18.72 13.79 -0.60
CA LYS A 28 19.11 13.98 -2.01
C LYS A 28 18.10 13.43 -3.00
N ARG A 29 17.25 12.50 -2.60
CA ARG A 29 16.19 11.93 -3.45
C ARG A 29 15.06 12.92 -3.77
N MET A 30 14.95 14.02 -3.00
CA MET A 30 13.95 15.08 -3.21
C MET A 30 14.46 16.22 -4.12
N TYR A 31 15.56 16.03 -4.83
CA TYR A 31 16.16 17.10 -5.67
C TYR A 31 15.19 17.65 -6.73
N GLU A 32 14.29 16.82 -7.26
CA GLU A 32 13.28 17.26 -8.22
C GLU A 32 12.25 18.19 -7.59
N GLU A 33 11.81 17.86 -6.37
CA GLU A 33 10.86 18.62 -5.59
C GLU A 33 11.45 19.97 -5.19
N ASP A 34 12.69 19.98 -4.66
CA ASP A 34 13.39 21.22 -4.29
C ASP A 34 13.59 22.17 -5.49
N ILE A 35 14.06 21.63 -6.62
CA ILE A 35 14.25 22.43 -7.84
C ILE A 35 12.93 22.99 -8.36
N THR A 36 11.87 22.16 -8.38
CA THR A 36 10.55 22.57 -8.86
C THR A 36 9.96 23.65 -7.95
N GLY A 37 10.02 23.46 -6.64
CA GLY A 37 9.60 24.48 -5.65
C GLY A 37 10.38 25.78 -5.76
N SER A 38 11.71 25.69 -5.92
CA SER A 38 12.59 26.85 -6.10
C SER A 38 12.32 27.63 -7.38
N ILE A 39 12.01 26.95 -8.50
CA ILE A 39 11.60 27.61 -9.75
C ILE A 39 10.29 28.36 -9.56
N ALA A 40 9.25 27.72 -8.98
CA ALA A 40 7.97 28.38 -8.72
C ALA A 40 8.12 29.60 -7.80
N HIS A 41 8.97 29.47 -6.76
CA HIS A 41 9.30 30.59 -5.86
C HIS A 41 9.96 31.74 -6.61
N SER A 42 10.99 31.48 -7.43
CA SER A 42 11.68 32.54 -8.21
C SER A 42 10.75 33.26 -9.17
N ARG A 43 9.86 32.54 -9.83
CA ARG A 43 8.82 33.12 -10.73
C ARG A 43 7.87 34.03 -9.96
N MET A 44 7.45 33.63 -8.77
CA MET A 44 6.62 34.44 -7.90
C MET A 44 7.36 35.71 -7.45
N LEU A 45 8.62 35.62 -7.04
CA LEU A 45 9.43 36.77 -6.65
C LEU A 45 9.53 37.81 -7.79
N ALA A 46 9.75 37.34 -9.04
CA ALA A 46 9.77 38.22 -10.20
C ALA A 46 8.39 38.85 -10.49
N LYS A 47 7.32 38.06 -10.44
CA LYS A 47 5.95 38.54 -10.61
C LYS A 47 5.58 39.65 -9.62
N GLN A 48 6.06 39.54 -8.38
CA GLN A 48 5.87 40.56 -7.33
C GLN A 48 6.87 41.72 -7.38
N GLY A 49 7.79 41.72 -8.36
CA GLY A 49 8.79 42.77 -8.51
C GLY A 49 9.88 42.77 -7.43
N ILE A 50 10.02 41.66 -6.69
CA ILE A 50 11.02 41.50 -5.63
C ILE A 50 12.41 41.24 -6.24
N ILE A 51 12.46 40.53 -7.36
CA ILE A 51 13.67 40.34 -8.18
C ILE A 51 13.33 40.74 -9.63
N ALA A 52 14.36 41.03 -10.43
CA ALA A 52 14.17 41.35 -11.84
C ALA A 52 13.87 40.09 -12.67
N GLU A 53 13.11 40.22 -13.75
CA GLU A 53 12.79 39.12 -14.67
C GLU A 53 14.04 38.44 -15.26
N GLY A 54 15.09 39.24 -15.53
CA GLY A 54 16.38 38.70 -16.01
C GLY A 54 17.04 37.79 -14.97
N GLU A 55 17.04 38.19 -13.71
CA GLU A 55 17.58 37.41 -12.60
C GLU A 55 16.79 36.12 -12.36
N GLN A 56 15.46 36.20 -12.48
CA GLN A 56 14.59 35.00 -12.40
C GLN A 56 14.96 33.99 -13.49
N LYS A 57 15.14 34.44 -14.74
CA LYS A 57 15.55 33.54 -15.85
C LYS A 57 16.91 32.92 -15.64
N GLU A 58 17.88 33.66 -15.09
CA GLU A 58 19.19 33.13 -14.74
C GLU A 58 19.08 32.04 -13.66
N ILE A 59 18.30 32.29 -12.60
CA ILE A 59 18.02 31.33 -11.53
C ILE A 59 17.37 30.05 -12.10
N GLU A 60 16.32 30.20 -12.89
CA GLU A 60 15.60 29.06 -13.47
C GLU A 60 16.50 28.20 -14.38
N ASN A 61 17.27 28.84 -15.27
CA ASN A 61 18.18 28.14 -16.15
C ASN A 61 19.31 27.42 -15.36
N GLY A 62 19.84 28.04 -14.32
CA GLY A 62 20.82 27.42 -13.43
C GLY A 62 20.25 26.21 -12.69
N LEU A 63 19.01 26.29 -12.18
CA LEU A 63 18.33 25.18 -11.51
C LEU A 63 18.03 24.03 -12.47
N LEU A 64 17.59 24.30 -13.70
CA LEU A 64 17.39 23.27 -14.71
C LEU A 64 18.70 22.58 -15.12
N GLN A 65 19.80 23.34 -15.23
CA GLN A 65 21.13 22.76 -15.44
C GLN A 65 21.51 21.81 -14.30
N ILE A 66 21.30 22.20 -13.04
CA ILE A 66 21.57 21.36 -11.87
C ILE A 66 20.75 20.09 -11.91
N LYS A 67 19.45 20.19 -12.26
CA LYS A 67 18.57 19.02 -12.42
C LYS A 67 19.14 18.02 -13.42
N ASP A 68 19.65 18.51 -14.55
CA ASP A 68 20.26 17.67 -15.58
C ASP A 68 21.61 17.08 -15.11
N GLU A 69 22.42 17.83 -14.37
CA GLU A 69 23.66 17.33 -13.76
C GLU A 69 23.38 16.16 -12.80
N ILE A 70 22.37 16.29 -11.94
CA ILE A 70 21.96 15.22 -10.99
C ILE A 70 21.44 14.01 -11.75
N LYS A 71 20.51 14.21 -12.68
CA LYS A 71 19.92 13.14 -13.49
C LYS A 71 20.95 12.32 -14.27
N ASN A 72 22.00 12.97 -14.74
CA ASN A 72 23.08 12.34 -15.51
C ASN A 72 24.25 11.85 -14.63
N GLY A 73 24.13 11.86 -13.30
CA GLY A 73 25.17 11.41 -12.37
C GLY A 73 26.44 12.26 -12.37
N LYS A 74 26.34 13.52 -12.81
CA LYS A 74 27.47 14.48 -12.86
C LYS A 74 27.55 15.37 -11.64
N PHE A 75 26.56 15.32 -10.75
CA PHE A 75 26.51 16.12 -9.53
C PHE A 75 27.09 15.33 -8.35
N GLU A 76 28.00 15.92 -7.62
CA GLU A 76 28.62 15.31 -6.44
C GLU A 76 27.95 15.84 -5.15
N PHE A 77 27.30 14.92 -4.40
CA PHE A 77 26.74 15.23 -3.08
C PHE A 77 27.80 15.08 -2.00
N LYS A 78 27.95 16.10 -1.13
CA LYS A 78 28.94 16.14 -0.07
C LYS A 78 28.32 16.31 1.30
N ILE A 79 28.84 15.60 2.30
CA ILE A 79 28.37 15.70 3.69
C ILE A 79 28.52 17.12 4.24
N GLU A 80 29.58 17.83 3.82
CA GLU A 80 29.84 19.22 4.21
C GLU A 80 28.77 20.20 3.74
N ASP A 81 27.95 19.82 2.74
CA ASP A 81 26.83 20.62 2.23
C ASP A 81 25.55 20.39 3.02
N GLU A 82 25.56 19.55 4.07
CA GLU A 82 24.53 19.27 5.05
C GLU A 82 23.25 18.63 4.46
N ASP A 83 22.57 19.29 3.52
CA ASP A 83 21.30 18.86 2.91
C ASP A 83 21.27 19.12 1.40
N ILE A 84 20.23 18.60 0.73
CA ILE A 84 20.01 18.77 -0.72
C ILE A 84 19.86 20.23 -1.08
N HIS A 85 19.20 21.02 -0.25
CA HIS A 85 18.92 22.42 -0.48
C HIS A 85 20.21 23.25 -0.53
N MET A 86 21.08 23.05 0.44
CA MET A 86 22.40 23.73 0.48
C MET A 86 23.31 23.28 -0.67
N SER A 87 23.26 21.99 -1.02
CA SER A 87 23.98 21.45 -2.17
C SER A 87 23.57 22.13 -3.48
N ILE A 88 22.25 22.30 -3.70
CA ILE A 88 21.70 22.99 -4.88
C ILE A 88 22.04 24.49 -4.86
N GLU A 89 21.84 25.19 -3.75
CA GLU A 89 22.12 26.62 -3.63
C GLU A 89 23.63 26.92 -3.87
N LYS A 90 24.50 26.07 -3.35
CA LYS A 90 25.97 26.19 -3.55
C LYS A 90 26.31 25.98 -5.02
N ARG A 91 25.73 24.97 -5.68
CA ARG A 91 25.98 24.72 -7.10
C ARG A 91 25.42 25.84 -7.96
N LEU A 92 24.23 26.35 -7.63
CA LEU A 92 23.63 27.49 -8.31
C LEU A 92 24.52 28.71 -8.25
N THR A 93 25.09 29.00 -7.06
CA THR A 93 26.08 30.11 -6.87
C THR A 93 27.32 29.92 -7.74
N GLN A 94 27.78 28.69 -7.95
CA GLN A 94 28.90 28.42 -8.87
C GLN A 94 28.56 28.69 -10.33
N ILE A 95 27.32 28.51 -10.74
CA ILE A 95 26.86 28.69 -12.12
C ILE A 95 26.54 30.16 -12.43
N ILE A 96 25.77 30.84 -11.57
CA ILE A 96 25.23 32.18 -11.85
C ILE A 96 25.78 33.29 -10.93
N GLY A 97 26.70 32.94 -10.04
CA GLY A 97 27.31 33.95 -9.15
C GLY A 97 26.36 34.49 -8.07
N SER A 98 26.48 35.78 -7.77
CA SER A 98 25.78 36.43 -6.65
C SER A 98 24.25 36.50 -6.83
N VAL A 99 23.74 36.38 -8.05
CA VAL A 99 22.29 36.36 -8.34
C VAL A 99 21.59 35.15 -7.66
N ALA A 100 22.33 34.03 -7.49
CA ALA A 100 21.83 32.86 -6.80
C ALA A 100 21.31 33.15 -5.37
N GLY A 101 21.96 34.05 -4.64
CA GLY A 101 21.55 34.44 -3.28
C GLY A 101 20.17 35.09 -3.20
N LYS A 102 19.64 35.63 -4.30
CA LYS A 102 18.29 36.22 -4.36
C LYS A 102 17.18 35.18 -4.29
N LEU A 103 17.46 33.91 -4.65
CA LEU A 103 16.50 32.83 -4.55
C LEU A 103 16.00 32.59 -3.12
N HIS A 104 16.85 32.87 -2.10
CA HIS A 104 16.48 32.67 -0.70
C HIS A 104 15.61 33.80 -0.12
N THR A 105 15.33 34.85 -0.89
CA THR A 105 14.53 36.00 -0.43
C THR A 105 13.15 35.53 0.01
N ALA A 106 12.72 35.94 1.22
CA ALA A 106 11.42 35.63 1.82
C ALA A 106 11.13 34.14 2.00
N ARG A 107 12.15 33.29 2.03
CA ARG A 107 12.07 31.84 2.24
C ARG A 107 12.88 31.40 3.46
N SER A 108 12.39 30.40 4.17
CA SER A 108 13.12 29.71 5.20
C SER A 108 13.41 28.26 4.78
N ARG A 109 14.44 27.65 5.35
CA ARG A 109 14.65 26.21 5.21
C ARG A 109 13.42 25.42 5.70
N ASN A 110 12.68 25.93 6.69
CA ASN A 110 11.53 25.25 7.29
C ASN A 110 10.38 25.08 6.31
N ASP A 111 9.94 26.14 5.61
CA ASP A 111 8.86 26.05 4.63
C ASP A 111 9.30 25.36 3.34
N GLN A 112 10.56 25.47 2.95
CA GLN A 112 11.16 24.76 1.83
C GLN A 112 11.12 23.24 2.07
N VAL A 113 11.64 22.74 3.19
CA VAL A 113 11.62 21.32 3.53
C VAL A 113 10.19 20.78 3.64
N ALA A 114 9.27 21.53 4.26
CA ALA A 114 7.87 21.15 4.37
C ALA A 114 7.22 20.97 3.00
N LEU A 115 7.51 21.87 2.05
CA LEU A 115 7.05 21.75 0.67
C LEU A 115 7.58 20.48 0.00
N ASP A 116 8.90 20.30 0.05
CA ASP A 116 9.58 19.25 -0.72
C ASP A 116 9.17 17.86 -0.26
N VAL A 117 9.09 17.63 1.05
CA VAL A 117 8.60 16.37 1.60
C VAL A 117 7.14 16.14 1.22
N ARG A 118 6.29 17.19 1.27
CA ARG A 118 4.87 17.08 0.89
C ARG A 118 4.69 16.74 -0.59
N MET A 119 5.43 17.40 -1.47
CA MET A 119 5.44 17.08 -2.90
C MET A 119 5.90 15.65 -3.16
N TYR A 120 6.99 15.23 -2.49
CA TYR A 120 7.56 13.90 -2.63
C TYR A 120 6.56 12.81 -2.20
N VAL A 121 5.98 12.89 -1.01
CA VAL A 121 5.07 11.85 -0.52
C VAL A 121 3.77 11.80 -1.33
N ARG A 122 3.27 12.92 -1.84
CA ARG A 122 2.11 12.96 -2.75
C ARG A 122 2.41 12.27 -4.08
N LYS A 123 3.59 12.49 -4.65
CA LYS A 123 4.06 11.81 -5.86
C LYS A 123 4.15 10.30 -5.63
N GLU A 124 4.78 9.88 -4.56
CA GLU A 124 4.96 8.48 -4.22
C GLU A 124 3.63 7.77 -3.88
N ALA A 125 2.69 8.46 -3.24
CA ALA A 125 1.35 7.93 -3.00
C ALA A 125 0.62 7.61 -4.31
N ARG A 126 0.73 8.48 -5.33
CA ARG A 126 0.17 8.20 -6.67
C ARG A 126 0.83 6.99 -7.33
N GLU A 127 2.14 6.81 -7.17
CA GLU A 127 2.84 5.63 -7.69
C GLU A 127 2.40 4.35 -6.96
N ILE A 128 2.20 4.39 -5.64
CA ILE A 128 1.64 3.26 -4.87
C ILE A 128 0.23 2.93 -5.37
N SER A 129 -0.63 3.93 -5.60
CA SER A 129 -1.97 3.73 -6.15
C SER A 129 -1.93 3.03 -7.51
N LYS A 130 -1.05 3.44 -8.43
CA LYS A 130 -0.85 2.78 -9.72
C LYS A 130 -0.43 1.30 -9.60
N LEU A 131 0.41 0.99 -8.61
CA LEU A 131 0.80 -0.40 -8.34
C LEU A 131 -0.37 -1.22 -7.78
N LEU A 132 -1.20 -0.64 -6.92
CA LEU A 132 -2.42 -1.29 -6.44
C LEU A 132 -3.42 -1.55 -7.58
N VAL A 133 -3.57 -0.63 -8.53
CA VAL A 133 -4.40 -0.85 -9.73
C VAL A 133 -3.89 -2.03 -10.55
N LYS A 134 -2.58 -2.22 -10.68
CA LYS A 134 -2.01 -3.41 -11.34
C LYS A 134 -2.32 -4.69 -10.56
N MET A 135 -2.20 -4.67 -9.23
CA MET A 135 -2.58 -5.78 -8.35
C MET A 135 -4.05 -6.15 -8.52
N GLU A 136 -4.93 -5.17 -8.54
CA GLU A 136 -6.37 -5.33 -8.75
C GLU A 136 -6.70 -5.97 -10.10
N ASN A 137 -6.02 -5.55 -11.19
CA ASN A 137 -6.17 -6.17 -12.50
C ASN A 137 -5.78 -7.66 -12.48
N VAL A 138 -4.66 -8.02 -11.85
CA VAL A 138 -4.23 -9.42 -11.72
C VAL A 138 -5.25 -10.23 -10.91
N LEU A 139 -5.83 -9.67 -9.85
CA LEU A 139 -6.89 -10.35 -9.08
C LEU A 139 -8.14 -10.59 -9.92
N LEU A 140 -8.57 -9.63 -10.75
CA LEU A 140 -9.70 -9.81 -11.66
C LEU A 140 -9.42 -10.88 -12.73
N GLU A 141 -8.23 -10.87 -13.32
CA GLU A 141 -7.83 -11.87 -14.31
C GLU A 141 -7.82 -13.29 -13.73
N LEU A 142 -7.27 -13.46 -12.53
CA LEU A 142 -7.27 -14.73 -11.82
C LEU A 142 -8.69 -15.16 -11.40
N ALA A 143 -9.51 -14.23 -10.92
CA ALA A 143 -10.89 -14.50 -10.56
C ALA A 143 -11.71 -14.95 -11.78
N GLU A 144 -11.51 -14.35 -12.94
CA GLU A 144 -12.14 -14.77 -14.20
C GLU A 144 -11.65 -16.15 -14.65
N LYS A 145 -10.31 -16.35 -14.64
CA LYS A 145 -9.67 -17.59 -15.07
C LYS A 145 -10.11 -18.80 -14.25
N TYR A 146 -10.27 -18.63 -12.95
CA TYR A 146 -10.57 -19.69 -11.99
C TYR A 146 -11.99 -19.59 -11.41
N LYS A 147 -12.92 -18.94 -12.11
CA LYS A 147 -14.27 -18.66 -11.60
C LYS A 147 -15.10 -19.88 -11.22
N ASN A 148 -14.80 -21.04 -11.80
CA ASN A 148 -15.51 -22.29 -11.53
C ASN A 148 -14.80 -23.20 -10.52
N VAL A 149 -13.62 -22.82 -10.03
CA VAL A 149 -12.87 -23.62 -9.07
C VAL A 149 -13.49 -23.45 -7.69
N ILE A 150 -13.96 -24.56 -7.12
CA ILE A 150 -14.48 -24.60 -5.76
C ILE A 150 -13.35 -25.01 -4.81
N ILE A 151 -13.21 -24.28 -3.71
CA ILE A 151 -12.24 -24.57 -2.64
C ILE A 151 -12.97 -24.74 -1.31
N PRO A 152 -12.39 -25.45 -0.33
CA PRO A 152 -12.91 -25.38 1.02
C PRO A 152 -12.66 -23.99 1.60
N GLY A 153 -13.70 -23.34 2.08
CA GLY A 153 -13.58 -22.16 2.92
C GLY A 153 -13.22 -22.55 4.35
N TYR A 154 -12.45 -21.69 5.04
CA TYR A 154 -11.94 -21.95 6.37
C TYR A 154 -12.40 -20.90 7.37
N THR A 155 -12.73 -21.36 8.58
CA THR A 155 -12.82 -20.55 9.81
C THR A 155 -12.00 -21.28 10.88
N HIS A 156 -11.25 -20.54 11.71
CA HIS A 156 -10.35 -21.13 12.72
C HIS A 156 -9.33 -22.15 12.14
N LEU A 157 -8.94 -21.99 10.86
CA LEU A 157 -8.15 -22.96 10.10
C LEU A 157 -8.80 -24.36 10.01
N GLN A 158 -10.11 -24.46 10.29
CA GLN A 158 -10.90 -25.66 10.07
C GLN A 158 -11.74 -25.49 8.80
N ARG A 159 -11.92 -26.58 8.05
CA ARG A 159 -12.81 -26.59 6.88
C ARG A 159 -14.23 -26.27 7.31
N ALA A 160 -14.87 -25.33 6.61
CA ALA A 160 -16.20 -24.86 6.97
C ALA A 160 -17.22 -25.14 5.85
N GLN A 161 -17.25 -24.33 4.84
CA GLN A 161 -18.22 -24.41 3.73
C GLN A 161 -17.49 -24.30 2.38
N PRO A 162 -18.05 -24.88 1.29
CA PRO A 162 -17.43 -24.71 -0.02
C PRO A 162 -17.67 -23.29 -0.53
N ILE A 163 -16.64 -22.70 -1.12
CA ILE A 163 -16.68 -21.38 -1.76
C ILE A 163 -15.96 -21.42 -3.11
N LEU A 164 -16.22 -20.46 -3.97
CA LEU A 164 -15.43 -20.29 -5.18
C LEU A 164 -14.06 -19.68 -4.84
N PHE A 165 -13.01 -20.18 -5.49
CA PHE A 165 -11.66 -19.57 -5.39
C PHE A 165 -11.68 -18.11 -5.85
N SER A 166 -12.41 -17.81 -6.89
CA SER A 166 -12.66 -16.45 -7.37
C SER A 166 -13.35 -15.57 -6.32
N HIS A 167 -14.29 -16.10 -5.53
CA HIS A 167 -14.90 -15.37 -4.42
C HIS A 167 -13.86 -14.97 -3.36
N HIS A 168 -12.94 -15.86 -3.07
CA HIS A 168 -11.81 -15.61 -2.15
C HIS A 168 -10.89 -14.50 -2.68
N LEU A 169 -10.51 -14.55 -3.97
CA LEU A 169 -9.71 -13.52 -4.61
C LEU A 169 -10.41 -12.15 -4.60
N MET A 170 -11.73 -12.13 -4.86
CA MET A 170 -12.52 -10.90 -4.80
C MET A 170 -12.63 -10.30 -3.39
N ALA A 171 -12.41 -11.08 -2.33
CA ALA A 171 -12.29 -10.51 -0.97
C ALA A 171 -11.01 -9.67 -0.83
N TYR A 172 -9.87 -10.11 -1.38
CA TYR A 172 -8.64 -9.31 -1.45
C TYR A 172 -8.79 -8.09 -2.37
N PHE A 173 -9.48 -8.24 -3.49
CA PHE A 173 -9.88 -7.10 -4.33
C PHE A 173 -10.57 -6.03 -3.50
N GLN A 174 -11.54 -6.35 -2.66
CA GLN A 174 -12.22 -5.37 -1.81
C GLN A 174 -11.28 -4.72 -0.77
N MET A 175 -10.23 -5.40 -0.34
CA MET A 175 -9.24 -4.82 0.58
C MET A 175 -8.40 -3.74 -0.13
N PHE A 176 -7.82 -4.07 -1.28
CA PHE A 176 -6.99 -3.14 -2.06
C PHE A 176 -7.79 -1.99 -2.66
N LYS A 177 -9.05 -2.22 -3.05
CA LYS A 177 -9.97 -1.16 -3.43
C LYS A 177 -10.13 -0.10 -2.33
N ARG A 178 -10.29 -0.53 -1.08
CA ARG A 178 -10.33 0.41 0.07
C ARG A 178 -8.99 1.10 0.30
N ASP A 179 -7.87 0.46 -0.03
CA ASP A 179 -6.55 1.08 0.09
C ASP A 179 -6.34 2.17 -0.98
N ILE A 180 -6.81 1.96 -2.20
CA ILE A 180 -6.82 3.00 -3.25
C ILE A 180 -7.64 4.20 -2.77
N SER A 181 -8.84 3.99 -2.24
CA SER A 181 -9.69 5.07 -1.71
C SER A 181 -9.01 5.84 -0.56
N ARG A 182 -8.25 5.16 0.33
CA ARG A 182 -7.47 5.85 1.37
C ARG A 182 -6.39 6.75 0.78
N ILE A 183 -5.75 6.32 -0.31
CA ILE A 183 -4.74 7.17 -1.00
C ILE A 183 -5.42 8.39 -1.65
N GLU A 184 -6.59 8.24 -2.23
CA GLU A 184 -7.37 9.36 -2.80
C GLU A 184 -7.71 10.38 -1.71
N ASP A 185 -8.27 9.94 -0.59
CA ASP A 185 -8.57 10.77 0.58
C ASP A 185 -7.32 11.49 1.13
N PHE A 186 -6.18 10.79 1.19
CA PHE A 186 -4.90 11.37 1.58
C PHE A 186 -4.45 12.46 0.60
N LEU A 187 -4.55 12.23 -0.70
CA LEU A 187 -4.17 13.20 -1.73
C LEU A 187 -5.01 14.47 -1.63
N GLU A 188 -6.30 14.36 -1.29
CA GLU A 188 -7.19 15.50 -1.06
C GLU A 188 -6.77 16.29 0.20
N ARG A 189 -6.58 15.62 1.36
CA ARG A 189 -6.19 16.30 2.60
C ARG A 189 -4.81 16.92 2.55
N SER A 190 -3.87 16.33 1.84
CA SER A 190 -2.49 16.86 1.68
C SER A 190 -2.37 17.92 0.59
N ASP A 191 -3.46 18.37 -0.03
CA ASP A 191 -3.48 19.28 -1.19
C ASP A 191 -3.39 20.76 -0.80
N GLU A 192 -2.46 21.08 0.11
CA GLU A 192 -2.20 22.43 0.58
C GLU A 192 -0.70 22.75 0.54
N MET A 193 -0.35 23.92 -0.03
CA MET A 193 1.02 24.32 -0.31
C MET A 193 1.60 25.16 0.85
N PRO A 194 2.70 24.72 1.52
CA PRO A 194 3.25 25.41 2.70
C PRO A 194 4.19 26.58 2.37
N LEU A 195 4.78 26.65 1.18
CA LEU A 195 5.80 27.63 0.84
C LEU A 195 5.31 29.08 1.01
N GLY A 196 6.19 29.95 1.48
CA GLY A 196 5.85 31.33 1.83
C GLY A 196 5.40 31.50 3.29
N ALA A 197 5.35 30.40 4.07
CA ALA A 197 5.15 30.47 5.52
C ALA A 197 6.38 31.02 6.27
N GLY A 198 7.54 31.04 5.60
CA GLY A 198 8.80 31.45 6.21
C GLY A 198 9.23 30.47 7.30
N ALA A 199 9.90 30.98 8.34
CA ALA A 199 10.34 30.13 9.44
C ALA A 199 9.15 29.66 10.33
N LEU A 200 8.15 30.51 10.56
CA LEU A 200 6.95 30.23 11.36
C LEU A 200 5.89 31.36 11.33
N ALA A 201 6.27 32.58 11.01
CA ALA A 201 5.44 33.78 11.20
C ALA A 201 5.05 34.48 9.87
N GLY A 202 5.29 33.81 8.74
CA GLY A 202 5.16 34.44 7.43
C GLY A 202 6.38 35.31 7.11
N THR A 203 6.21 36.31 6.27
CA THR A 203 7.27 37.21 5.77
C THR A 203 6.77 38.63 5.64
N THR A 204 7.67 39.61 5.63
CA THR A 204 7.36 41.04 5.41
C THR A 204 7.24 41.38 3.92
N PHE A 205 7.52 40.46 3.01
CA PHE A 205 7.37 40.66 1.57
C PHE A 205 5.94 40.33 1.13
N ASP A 206 5.48 41.01 0.12
CA ASP A 206 4.15 40.77 -0.49
C ASP A 206 4.24 39.55 -1.43
N LEU A 207 4.10 38.34 -0.89
CA LEU A 207 4.20 37.10 -1.63
C LEU A 207 2.84 36.65 -2.16
N ASP A 208 2.77 36.28 -3.44
CA ASP A 208 1.60 35.63 -4.02
C ASP A 208 1.66 34.10 -3.82
N ARG A 209 1.28 33.64 -2.62
CA ARG A 209 1.27 32.20 -2.28
C ARG A 209 0.25 31.43 -3.11
N HIS A 210 -0.85 32.04 -3.56
CA HIS A 210 -1.82 31.39 -4.44
C HIS A 210 -1.25 31.12 -5.83
N PHE A 211 -0.43 32.03 -6.35
CA PHE A 211 0.30 31.79 -7.59
C PHE A 211 1.24 30.58 -7.46
N VAL A 212 2.02 30.49 -6.37
CA VAL A 212 2.93 29.36 -6.14
C VAL A 212 2.17 28.05 -6.00
N ALA A 213 1.05 28.04 -5.26
CA ALA A 213 0.21 26.84 -5.14
C ALA A 213 -0.25 26.34 -6.51
N LYS A 214 -0.75 27.25 -7.36
CA LYS A 214 -1.20 26.92 -8.73
C LYS A 214 -0.06 26.38 -9.60
N GLU A 215 1.12 27.02 -9.57
CA GLU A 215 2.31 26.58 -10.34
C GLU A 215 2.75 25.17 -9.94
N LEU A 216 2.59 24.81 -8.67
CA LEU A 216 2.98 23.51 -8.12
C LEU A 216 1.85 22.45 -8.14
N GLY A 217 0.66 22.84 -8.65
CA GLY A 217 -0.48 21.92 -8.76
C GLY A 217 -1.16 21.61 -7.42
N PHE A 218 -1.09 22.53 -6.46
CA PHE A 218 -1.87 22.48 -5.22
C PHE A 218 -3.17 23.32 -5.35
N SER A 219 -4.22 22.91 -4.65
CA SER A 219 -5.51 23.61 -4.65
C SER A 219 -5.43 24.98 -3.99
N LYS A 220 -4.68 25.11 -2.90
CA LYS A 220 -4.52 26.36 -2.14
C LYS A 220 -3.23 26.36 -1.30
N PRO A 221 -2.77 27.53 -0.82
CA PRO A 221 -1.74 27.58 0.23
C PRO A 221 -2.34 27.19 1.60
N THR A 222 -1.50 26.69 2.51
CA THR A 222 -1.85 26.48 3.93
C THR A 222 -2.27 27.80 4.59
N GLU A 223 -3.24 27.77 5.52
CA GLU A 223 -3.87 28.95 6.09
C GLU A 223 -3.14 29.55 7.31
N ASN A 224 -2.27 28.77 7.96
CA ASN A 224 -1.51 29.20 9.13
C ASN A 224 -0.03 28.92 8.96
N SER A 225 0.84 29.94 9.02
CA SER A 225 2.27 29.80 8.77
C SER A 225 3.01 28.99 9.84
N LEU A 226 2.52 28.99 11.07
CA LEU A 226 3.11 28.22 12.17
C LEU A 226 2.84 26.73 12.02
N ASP A 227 1.62 26.38 11.66
CA ASP A 227 1.18 25.04 11.33
C ASP A 227 1.88 24.52 10.07
N SER A 228 1.98 25.34 9.02
CA SER A 228 2.61 25.00 7.73
C SER A 228 3.99 24.35 7.85
N VAL A 229 4.81 24.82 8.80
CA VAL A 229 6.18 24.31 9.01
C VAL A 229 6.28 23.26 10.09
N SER A 230 5.22 23.07 10.89
CA SER A 230 5.12 22.10 11.99
C SER A 230 4.43 20.82 11.57
N ASP A 231 3.48 20.88 10.64
CA ASP A 231 2.65 19.77 10.21
C ASP A 231 3.49 18.61 9.63
N ARG A 232 3.22 17.42 10.13
CA ARG A 232 3.70 16.13 9.60
C ARG A 232 2.57 15.09 9.53
N ASP A 233 1.30 15.52 9.67
CA ASP A 233 0.15 14.63 9.61
C ASP A 233 0.10 13.90 8.27
N PHE A 234 0.47 14.58 7.18
CA PHE A 234 0.54 13.97 5.85
C PHE A 234 1.59 12.83 5.75
N ILE A 235 2.68 12.87 6.52
CA ILE A 235 3.66 11.77 6.59
C ILE A 235 3.09 10.62 7.42
N ILE A 236 2.49 10.94 8.57
CA ILE A 236 1.87 9.96 9.47
C ILE A 236 0.73 9.24 8.76
N GLU A 237 -0.12 9.97 8.05
CA GLU A 237 -1.25 9.40 7.32
C GLU A 237 -0.79 8.46 6.21
N LEU A 238 0.20 8.86 5.39
CA LEU A 238 0.75 7.98 4.38
C LEU A 238 1.41 6.73 4.99
N ALA A 239 2.17 6.88 6.09
CA ALA A 239 2.77 5.75 6.80
C ALA A 239 1.70 4.79 7.37
N MET A 240 0.57 5.32 7.84
CA MET A 240 -0.58 4.53 8.28
C MET A 240 -1.22 3.76 7.10
N ILE A 241 -1.44 4.43 5.97
CA ILE A 241 -1.98 3.80 4.75
C ILE A 241 -1.08 2.68 4.28
N ILE A 242 0.23 2.93 4.19
CA ILE A 242 1.24 1.92 3.82
C ILE A 242 1.20 0.73 4.79
N SER A 243 1.03 0.99 6.09
CA SER A 243 0.91 -0.05 7.11
C SER A 243 -0.34 -0.92 6.90
N VAL A 244 -1.47 -0.34 6.52
CA VAL A 244 -2.71 -1.08 6.21
C VAL A 244 -2.54 -1.93 4.95
N ILE A 245 -1.97 -1.38 3.88
CA ILE A 245 -1.66 -2.11 2.65
C ILE A 245 -0.75 -3.31 2.97
N SER A 246 0.30 -3.07 3.75
CA SER A 246 1.24 -4.13 4.16
C SER A 246 0.57 -5.23 4.98
N MET A 247 -0.39 -4.88 5.85
CA MET A 247 -1.19 -5.85 6.59
C MET A 247 -2.06 -6.71 5.65
N HIS A 248 -2.69 -6.12 4.63
CA HIS A 248 -3.45 -6.86 3.64
C HIS A 248 -2.56 -7.83 2.85
N LEU A 249 -1.40 -7.37 2.39
CA LEU A 249 -0.40 -8.21 1.73
C LEU A 249 0.10 -9.34 2.65
N SER A 250 0.34 -9.06 3.94
CA SER A 250 0.78 -10.05 4.92
C SER A 250 -0.27 -11.15 5.12
N ARG A 251 -1.56 -10.80 5.18
CA ARG A 251 -2.65 -11.78 5.27
C ARG A 251 -2.73 -12.65 4.03
N PHE A 252 -2.62 -12.05 2.86
CA PHE A 252 -2.63 -12.79 1.61
C PHE A 252 -1.39 -13.70 1.47
N SER A 253 -0.23 -13.20 1.90
CA SER A 253 1.02 -13.98 1.98
C SER A 253 0.85 -15.24 2.81
N GLU A 254 0.20 -15.14 3.98
CA GLU A 254 -0.05 -16.30 4.84
C GLU A 254 -0.87 -17.36 4.13
N GLU A 255 -1.93 -16.98 3.41
CA GLU A 255 -2.75 -17.94 2.67
C GLU A 255 -1.98 -18.58 1.50
N ILE A 256 -1.19 -17.79 0.75
CA ILE A 256 -0.30 -18.32 -0.30
C ILE A 256 0.67 -19.36 0.30
N ILE A 257 1.29 -19.06 1.44
CA ILE A 257 2.21 -19.96 2.12
C ILE A 257 1.51 -21.25 2.50
N ILE A 258 0.33 -21.18 3.13
CA ILE A 258 -0.47 -22.35 3.51
C ILE A 258 -0.83 -23.18 2.27
N TRP A 259 -1.33 -22.52 1.22
CA TRP A 259 -1.76 -23.23 0.01
C TRP A 259 -0.62 -23.89 -0.77
N CYS A 260 0.62 -23.39 -0.62
CA CYS A 260 1.82 -23.97 -1.23
C CYS A 260 2.42 -25.13 -0.44
N THR A 261 2.00 -25.37 0.81
CA THR A 261 2.54 -26.50 1.60
C THR A 261 2.23 -27.83 0.93
N SER A 262 3.05 -28.87 1.21
CA SER A 262 2.81 -30.23 0.72
C SER A 262 1.48 -30.81 1.20
N GLU A 263 1.02 -30.40 2.38
CA GLU A 263 -0.23 -30.81 3.00
C GLU A 263 -1.44 -30.27 2.24
N PHE A 264 -1.44 -28.98 1.91
CA PHE A 264 -2.52 -28.35 1.14
C PHE A 264 -2.34 -28.59 -0.37
N SER A 265 -1.22 -28.16 -0.94
CA SER A 265 -0.91 -28.24 -2.39
C SER A 265 -2.05 -27.73 -3.28
N PHE A 266 -2.71 -26.65 -2.87
CA PHE A 266 -3.84 -26.06 -3.61
C PHE A 266 -3.37 -25.22 -4.78
N ILE A 267 -2.19 -24.59 -4.63
CA ILE A 267 -1.56 -23.79 -5.67
C ILE A 267 -0.10 -24.16 -5.86
N ASN A 268 0.43 -23.85 -7.04
CA ASN A 268 1.86 -23.91 -7.33
C ASN A 268 2.33 -22.52 -7.75
N LEU A 269 3.47 -22.11 -7.21
CA LEU A 269 4.20 -20.93 -7.66
C LEU A 269 5.05 -21.28 -8.88
N ASP A 270 5.29 -20.33 -9.76
CA ASP A 270 6.25 -20.47 -10.84
C ASP A 270 7.69 -20.54 -10.26
N ASP A 271 8.59 -21.23 -10.96
CA ASP A 271 9.99 -21.40 -10.53
C ASP A 271 10.73 -20.05 -10.50
N ALA A 272 10.32 -19.09 -11.31
CA ALA A 272 10.87 -17.72 -11.30
C ALA A 272 10.54 -16.93 -10.03
N PHE A 273 9.53 -17.37 -9.25
CA PHE A 273 9.04 -16.71 -8.04
C PHE A 273 9.13 -17.57 -6.78
N ALA A 274 9.96 -18.62 -6.82
CA ALA A 274 10.21 -19.50 -5.70
C ALA A 274 11.71 -19.78 -5.60
N THR A 275 12.17 -20.21 -4.43
CA THR A 275 13.56 -20.62 -4.26
C THR A 275 13.67 -22.08 -3.87
N GLY A 276 14.83 -22.67 -4.16
CA GLY A 276 15.15 -24.05 -3.77
C GLY A 276 15.98 -24.12 -2.49
N SER A 277 16.41 -25.35 -2.18
CA SER A 277 17.35 -25.60 -1.10
C SER A 277 18.67 -26.15 -1.68
N SER A 278 19.79 -25.66 -1.15
CA SER A 278 21.13 -26.16 -1.55
C SER A 278 21.38 -27.60 -1.13
N ILE A 279 20.60 -28.14 -0.20
CA ILE A 279 20.77 -29.48 0.36
C ILE A 279 19.59 -30.43 0.06
N MET A 280 18.41 -29.88 -0.21
CA MET A 280 17.17 -30.62 -0.47
C MET A 280 16.66 -30.35 -1.87
N PRO A 281 16.98 -31.17 -2.89
CA PRO A 281 16.67 -30.88 -4.29
C PRO A 281 15.17 -30.76 -4.60
N GLN A 282 14.31 -31.40 -3.79
CA GLN A 282 12.85 -31.40 -3.95
C GLN A 282 12.16 -30.16 -3.35
N LYS A 283 12.88 -29.35 -2.56
CA LYS A 283 12.28 -28.27 -1.78
C LYS A 283 12.08 -27.01 -2.63
N LYS A 284 10.88 -26.48 -2.57
CA LYS A 284 10.48 -25.21 -3.22
C LYS A 284 9.82 -24.31 -2.18
N ASN A 285 10.37 -23.13 -1.97
CA ASN A 285 9.96 -22.22 -0.89
C ASN A 285 9.18 -21.04 -1.46
N PRO A 286 8.10 -20.58 -0.79
CA PRO A 286 7.37 -19.38 -1.14
C PRO A 286 8.02 -18.10 -0.55
N ASP A 287 9.32 -17.89 -0.78
CA ASP A 287 10.12 -16.86 -0.11
C ASP A 287 9.57 -15.44 -0.32
N ILE A 288 8.97 -15.15 -1.47
CA ILE A 288 8.35 -13.84 -1.73
C ILE A 288 7.25 -13.57 -0.72
N ALA A 289 6.32 -14.51 -0.56
CA ALA A 289 5.23 -14.36 0.39
C ALA A 289 5.74 -14.26 1.84
N GLU A 290 6.75 -15.07 2.20
CA GLU A 290 7.36 -15.01 3.53
C GLU A 290 8.03 -13.67 3.80
N LEU A 291 8.79 -13.13 2.83
CA LEU A 291 9.49 -11.88 2.99
C LEU A 291 8.54 -10.67 2.99
N VAL A 292 7.49 -10.67 2.16
CA VAL A 292 6.44 -9.64 2.19
C VAL A 292 5.74 -9.62 3.55
N ARG A 293 5.38 -10.79 4.10
CA ARG A 293 4.86 -10.93 5.46
C ARG A 293 5.83 -10.36 6.50
N GLY A 294 7.12 -10.68 6.39
CA GLY A 294 8.16 -10.23 7.32
C GLY A 294 8.39 -8.72 7.29
N LYS A 295 8.37 -8.09 6.11
CA LYS A 295 8.56 -6.64 5.93
C LYS A 295 7.48 -5.79 6.60
N THR A 296 6.31 -6.33 6.84
CA THR A 296 5.20 -5.65 7.54
C THR A 296 5.63 -5.13 8.92
N GLY A 297 6.42 -5.91 9.68
CA GLY A 297 6.92 -5.48 10.99
C GLY A 297 7.84 -4.25 10.91
N ARG A 298 8.69 -4.15 9.88
CA ARG A 298 9.55 -3.00 9.63
C ARG A 298 8.72 -1.73 9.33
N ILE A 299 7.71 -1.86 8.47
CA ILE A 299 6.79 -0.76 8.12
C ILE A 299 6.03 -0.25 9.36
N TYR A 300 5.54 -1.16 10.21
CA TYR A 300 4.91 -0.77 11.49
C TYR A 300 5.88 -0.04 12.41
N GLY A 301 7.15 -0.49 12.47
CA GLY A 301 8.19 0.19 13.24
C GLY A 301 8.40 1.64 12.78
N ASN A 302 8.41 1.90 11.46
CA ASN A 302 8.55 3.24 10.90
C ASN A 302 7.35 4.15 11.25
N LEU A 303 6.11 3.64 11.19
CA LEU A 303 4.92 4.37 11.64
C LEU A 303 5.01 4.73 13.13
N MET A 304 5.37 3.77 13.96
CA MET A 304 5.54 4.02 15.40
C MET A 304 6.67 5.00 15.70
N GLY A 305 7.73 4.99 14.88
CA GLY A 305 8.85 5.92 14.96
C GLY A 305 8.38 7.36 14.78
N ILE A 306 7.70 7.67 13.68
CA ILE A 306 7.24 9.05 13.41
C ILE A 306 6.20 9.53 14.43
N LEU A 307 5.26 8.69 14.84
CA LEU A 307 4.30 9.01 15.90
C LEU A 307 5.01 9.35 17.22
N THR A 308 6.07 8.61 17.55
CA THR A 308 6.87 8.83 18.75
C THR A 308 7.67 10.11 18.66
N THR A 309 8.24 10.42 17.51
CA THR A 309 8.97 11.67 17.27
C THR A 309 8.06 12.87 17.47
N MET A 310 6.87 12.86 16.87
CA MET A 310 5.97 14.02 16.86
C MET A 310 5.22 14.27 18.17
N LYS A 311 4.98 13.25 19.01
CA LYS A 311 4.03 13.26 20.14
C LYS A 311 4.15 14.39 21.16
N ALA A 312 5.28 15.05 21.30
CA ALA A 312 5.50 16.06 22.33
C ALA A 312 6.31 17.26 21.83
N LEU A 313 6.48 17.39 20.52
CA LEU A 313 7.19 18.53 19.96
C LEU A 313 6.36 19.79 20.07
N PRO A 314 6.94 20.93 20.49
CA PRO A 314 6.29 22.22 20.39
C PRO A 314 6.12 22.60 18.91
N LEU A 315 5.22 23.55 18.66
CA LEU A 315 4.96 24.05 17.30
C LEU A 315 6.21 24.65 16.64
N ALA A 316 6.10 24.93 15.36
CA ALA A 316 7.17 25.28 14.43
C ALA A 316 8.09 24.11 14.17
N TYR A 317 9.38 24.35 13.97
CA TYR A 317 10.35 23.34 13.61
C TYR A 317 11.32 23.05 14.74
N ASN A 318 11.53 21.77 15.02
CA ASN A 318 12.61 21.26 15.89
C ASN A 318 13.44 20.26 15.07
N LYS A 319 14.72 20.14 15.37
CA LYS A 319 15.65 19.25 14.62
C LYS A 319 15.21 17.78 14.64
N ASP A 320 14.44 17.37 15.65
CA ASP A 320 13.77 16.06 15.74
C ASP A 320 12.99 15.70 14.47
N MET A 321 12.39 16.70 13.81
CA MET A 321 11.67 16.54 12.57
C MET A 321 12.53 16.10 11.38
N GLN A 322 13.86 16.05 11.52
CA GLN A 322 14.72 15.43 10.50
C GLN A 322 14.48 13.92 10.39
N GLU A 323 14.04 13.30 11.50
CA GLU A 323 13.69 11.87 11.56
C GLU A 323 12.39 11.54 10.82
N ASP A 324 11.68 12.52 10.28
CA ASP A 324 10.45 12.33 9.51
C ASP A 324 10.65 11.64 8.16
N LYS A 325 11.90 11.63 7.62
CA LYS A 325 12.20 11.24 6.23
C LYS A 325 12.62 9.79 6.09
N GLU A 326 13.62 9.33 6.84
CA GLU A 326 14.22 8.00 6.64
C GLU A 326 13.18 6.89 6.77
N GLY A 327 12.33 6.95 7.80
CA GLY A 327 11.28 5.95 8.02
C GLY A 327 10.21 5.90 6.93
N ILE A 328 9.76 7.07 6.44
CA ILE A 328 8.75 7.11 5.37
C ILE A 328 9.36 6.71 4.03
N PHE A 329 10.58 7.12 3.72
CA PHE A 329 11.28 6.72 2.50
C PHE A 329 11.48 5.20 2.44
N ASP A 330 11.93 4.62 3.54
CA ASP A 330 12.06 3.16 3.68
C ASP A 330 10.72 2.44 3.51
N SER A 331 9.66 2.96 4.09
CA SER A 331 8.31 2.39 3.97
C SER A 331 7.79 2.45 2.53
N ILE A 332 7.99 3.56 1.84
CA ILE A 332 7.62 3.75 0.43
C ILE A 332 8.38 2.76 -0.46
N ASP A 333 9.70 2.66 -0.30
CA ASP A 333 10.53 1.76 -1.12
C ASP A 333 10.13 0.30 -0.91
N ASN A 334 9.91 -0.10 0.35
CA ASN A 334 9.53 -1.46 0.69
C ASN A 334 8.11 -1.82 0.22
N ILE A 335 7.13 -0.92 0.36
CA ILE A 335 5.76 -1.23 -0.06
C ILE A 335 5.64 -1.29 -1.59
N LYS A 336 6.28 -0.39 -2.32
CA LYS A 336 6.29 -0.41 -3.80
C LYS A 336 6.86 -1.72 -4.32
N LEU A 337 8.04 -2.13 -3.84
CA LEU A 337 8.67 -3.38 -4.22
C LEU A 337 7.82 -4.59 -3.82
N SER A 338 7.20 -4.56 -2.63
CA SER A 338 6.35 -5.66 -2.16
C SER A 338 5.09 -5.83 -3.01
N ILE A 339 4.40 -4.76 -3.37
CA ILE A 339 3.23 -4.83 -4.25
C ILE A 339 3.65 -5.36 -5.63
N GLU A 340 4.74 -4.82 -6.18
CA GLU A 340 5.19 -5.18 -7.52
C GLU A 340 5.56 -6.66 -7.63
N ILE A 341 6.43 -7.16 -6.76
CA ILE A 341 6.84 -8.57 -6.79
C ILE A 341 5.67 -9.50 -6.49
N PHE A 342 4.72 -9.07 -5.65
CA PHE A 342 3.58 -9.89 -5.25
C PHE A 342 2.58 -10.08 -6.40
N TYR A 343 2.20 -9.02 -7.14
CA TYR A 343 1.30 -9.20 -8.28
C TYR A 343 1.97 -9.95 -9.43
N LEU A 344 3.27 -9.80 -9.64
CA LEU A 344 4.02 -10.59 -10.63
C LEU A 344 4.02 -12.08 -10.26
N MET A 345 4.24 -12.41 -9.00
CA MET A 345 4.13 -13.79 -8.50
C MET A 345 2.71 -14.33 -8.69
N LEU A 346 1.68 -13.58 -8.28
CA LEU A 346 0.28 -14.00 -8.41
C LEU A 346 -0.10 -14.30 -9.86
N ASN A 347 0.35 -13.49 -10.81
CA ASN A 347 0.02 -13.65 -12.23
C ASN A 347 0.49 -15.01 -12.80
N THR A 348 1.45 -15.66 -12.16
CA THR A 348 2.00 -16.96 -12.60
C THR A 348 1.45 -18.15 -11.80
N VAL A 349 0.62 -17.91 -10.78
CA VAL A 349 0.06 -18.97 -9.94
C VAL A 349 -0.81 -19.92 -10.75
N THR A 350 -0.63 -21.23 -10.51
CA THR A 350 -1.51 -22.27 -11.02
C THR A 350 -2.26 -22.97 -9.90
N VAL A 351 -3.52 -23.31 -10.14
CA VAL A 351 -4.39 -23.96 -9.16
C VAL A 351 -4.43 -25.47 -9.41
N ASN A 352 -4.36 -26.27 -8.34
CA ASN A 352 -4.38 -27.72 -8.39
C ASN A 352 -5.79 -28.27 -8.08
N ASP A 353 -6.68 -28.21 -9.07
CA ASP A 353 -8.10 -28.60 -8.94
C ASP A 353 -8.28 -30.02 -8.36
N LYS A 354 -7.45 -30.97 -8.78
CA LYS A 354 -7.56 -32.37 -8.33
C LYS A 354 -7.30 -32.50 -6.84
N LYS A 355 -6.26 -31.85 -6.33
CA LYS A 355 -5.93 -31.87 -4.91
C LYS A 355 -7.00 -31.18 -4.07
N ILE A 356 -7.48 -30.04 -4.54
CA ILE A 356 -8.56 -29.30 -3.90
C ILE A 356 -9.82 -30.15 -3.82
N TYR A 357 -10.26 -30.74 -4.94
CA TYR A 357 -11.44 -31.60 -4.98
C TYR A 357 -11.33 -32.78 -4.00
N THR A 358 -10.17 -33.46 -3.98
CA THR A 358 -9.94 -34.55 -3.04
C THR A 358 -10.01 -34.09 -1.58
N SER A 359 -9.52 -32.88 -1.29
CA SER A 359 -9.55 -32.34 0.07
C SER A 359 -10.96 -32.01 0.56
N MET A 360 -11.87 -31.68 -0.34
CA MET A 360 -13.28 -31.36 0.01
C MET A 360 -14.07 -32.57 0.49
N LYS A 361 -13.78 -33.75 -0.05
CA LYS A 361 -14.52 -34.99 0.30
C LYS A 361 -14.42 -35.40 1.78
N SER A 362 -13.37 -35.02 2.48
CA SER A 362 -13.11 -35.43 3.87
C SER A 362 -13.53 -34.39 4.92
N GLY A 363 -14.30 -33.35 4.56
CA GLY A 363 -14.55 -32.22 5.47
C GLY A 363 -16.01 -31.92 5.76
N PHE A 364 -16.95 -32.73 5.29
CA PHE A 364 -18.40 -32.53 5.49
C PHE A 364 -18.88 -31.11 5.18
N LEU A 365 -18.31 -30.50 4.14
CA LEU A 365 -18.52 -29.09 3.78
C LEU A 365 -19.99 -28.78 3.45
N ASN A 366 -20.76 -29.80 3.08
CA ASN A 366 -22.18 -29.77 2.75
C ASN A 366 -23.12 -30.05 3.95
N ALA A 367 -22.60 -30.29 5.14
CA ALA A 367 -23.41 -30.59 6.33
C ALA A 367 -24.45 -29.49 6.64
N THR A 368 -24.07 -28.22 6.48
CA THR A 368 -25.02 -27.09 6.65
C THR A 368 -26.14 -27.15 5.63
N ASP A 369 -25.86 -27.55 4.39
CA ASP A 369 -26.86 -27.64 3.32
C ASP A 369 -27.87 -28.77 3.57
N VAL A 370 -27.43 -29.86 4.22
CA VAL A 370 -28.35 -30.92 4.72
C VAL A 370 -29.27 -30.38 5.83
N ALA A 371 -28.72 -29.56 6.75
CA ALA A 371 -29.56 -28.95 7.81
C ALA A 371 -30.56 -27.96 7.22
N ASP A 372 -30.11 -27.14 6.24
CA ASP A 372 -30.96 -26.19 5.52
C ASP A 372 -32.09 -26.93 4.71
N TYR A 373 -31.76 -28.10 4.11
CA TYR A 373 -32.72 -28.94 3.45
C TYR A 373 -33.84 -29.35 4.41
N LEU A 374 -33.48 -29.90 5.56
CA LEU A 374 -34.46 -30.28 6.59
C LEU A 374 -35.30 -29.10 7.07
N ALA A 375 -34.65 -27.94 7.29
CA ALA A 375 -35.36 -26.74 7.73
C ALA A 375 -36.36 -26.23 6.68
N LYS A 376 -36.07 -26.34 5.39
CA LYS A 376 -36.98 -26.01 4.29
C LYS A 376 -38.15 -26.97 4.18
N HIS A 377 -38.05 -28.15 4.81
CA HIS A 377 -39.10 -29.15 4.89
C HIS A 377 -39.73 -29.19 6.29
N ASP A 378 -39.85 -28.02 6.92
CA ASP A 378 -40.58 -27.80 8.19
C ASP A 378 -39.94 -28.47 9.43
N VAL A 379 -38.69 -28.96 9.37
CA VAL A 379 -37.97 -29.43 10.55
C VAL A 379 -37.35 -28.24 11.28
N PRO A 380 -37.64 -27.99 12.57
CA PRO A 380 -37.01 -26.91 13.31
C PRO A 380 -35.50 -26.98 13.24
N PHE A 381 -34.82 -25.83 13.00
CA PHE A 381 -33.36 -25.79 12.71
C PHE A 381 -32.51 -26.50 13.81
N ARG A 382 -32.85 -26.37 15.08
CA ARG A 382 -32.14 -27.08 16.15
C ARG A 382 -32.25 -28.60 16.03
N GLN A 383 -33.40 -29.10 15.60
CA GLN A 383 -33.60 -30.53 15.37
C GLN A 383 -32.86 -30.95 14.11
N ALA A 384 -32.94 -30.18 13.03
CA ALA A 384 -32.18 -30.42 11.80
C ALA A 384 -30.68 -30.50 12.10
N HIS A 385 -30.13 -29.55 12.86
CA HIS A 385 -28.70 -29.55 13.28
C HIS A 385 -28.32 -30.80 14.08
N LYS A 386 -29.21 -31.31 14.98
CA LYS A 386 -28.97 -32.54 15.73
C LYS A 386 -28.91 -33.75 14.80
N ILE A 387 -29.88 -33.88 13.87
CA ILE A 387 -29.98 -34.96 12.87
C ILE A 387 -28.70 -34.96 12.03
N VAL A 388 -28.24 -33.78 11.56
CA VAL A 388 -27.03 -33.69 10.75
C VAL A 388 -25.77 -34.05 11.56
N GLY A 389 -25.72 -33.72 12.84
CA GLY A 389 -24.64 -34.17 13.72
C GLY A 389 -24.53 -35.70 13.81
N GLU A 390 -25.69 -36.37 13.89
CA GLU A 390 -25.77 -37.85 13.87
C GLU A 390 -25.34 -38.43 12.50
N ILE A 391 -25.72 -37.76 11.38
CA ILE A 391 -25.26 -38.13 10.03
C ILE A 391 -23.73 -37.98 9.90
N VAL A 392 -23.14 -36.89 10.38
CA VAL A 392 -21.71 -36.67 10.35
C VAL A 392 -20.98 -37.78 11.12
N SER A 393 -21.41 -38.09 12.34
CA SER A 393 -20.84 -39.17 13.15
C SER A 393 -20.93 -40.55 12.43
N TYR A 394 -22.07 -40.81 11.79
CA TYR A 394 -22.23 -42.04 11.00
C TYR A 394 -21.28 -42.11 9.80
N CYS A 395 -21.06 -40.97 9.12
CA CYS A 395 -20.12 -40.88 8.00
C CYS A 395 -18.70 -41.01 8.45
N GLU A 396 -18.31 -40.48 9.61
CA GLU A 396 -17.00 -40.62 10.21
C GLU A 396 -16.69 -42.12 10.54
N ASP A 397 -17.63 -42.81 11.19
CA ASP A 397 -17.50 -44.22 11.52
C ASP A 397 -17.35 -45.08 10.27
N LYS A 398 -18.07 -44.77 9.22
CA LYS A 398 -18.00 -45.48 7.93
C LYS A 398 -16.88 -45.02 7.01
N LYS A 399 -16.21 -43.92 7.31
CA LYS A 399 -15.18 -43.28 6.46
C LYS A 399 -15.67 -42.95 5.06
N ILE A 400 -16.90 -42.40 4.95
CA ILE A 400 -17.53 -41.94 3.70
C ILE A 400 -17.83 -40.46 3.80
N ALA A 401 -17.97 -39.78 2.65
CA ALA A 401 -18.53 -38.41 2.61
C ALA A 401 -20.06 -38.43 2.68
N ILE A 402 -20.68 -37.29 3.05
CA ILE A 402 -22.16 -37.20 3.11
C ILE A 402 -22.78 -37.43 1.72
N ASP A 403 -22.12 -36.90 0.67
CA ASP A 403 -22.58 -37.06 -0.73
C ASP A 403 -22.36 -38.46 -1.31
N ASP A 404 -21.64 -39.36 -0.58
CA ASP A 404 -21.54 -40.79 -0.92
C ASP A 404 -22.68 -41.65 -0.30
N MET A 405 -23.48 -41.04 0.59
CA MET A 405 -24.64 -41.76 1.20
C MET A 405 -25.76 -42.01 0.18
N LYS A 406 -26.44 -43.14 0.36
CA LYS A 406 -27.68 -43.45 -0.39
C LYS A 406 -28.93 -42.96 0.34
N LEU A 407 -30.02 -42.77 -0.37
CA LEU A 407 -31.27 -42.30 0.24
C LEU A 407 -31.73 -43.17 1.42
N GLU A 408 -31.57 -44.49 1.31
CA GLU A 408 -31.95 -45.41 2.39
C GLU A 408 -31.11 -45.20 3.66
N GLU A 409 -29.91 -44.65 3.53
CA GLU A 409 -29.07 -44.31 4.67
C GLU A 409 -29.53 -43.02 5.33
N PHE A 410 -29.98 -42.02 4.53
CA PHE A 410 -30.61 -40.78 5.05
C PHE A 410 -31.88 -41.06 5.79
N HIS A 411 -32.72 -42.00 5.31
CA HIS A 411 -33.97 -42.40 5.96
C HIS A 411 -33.77 -43.00 7.35
N LYS A 412 -32.57 -43.48 7.72
CA LYS A 412 -32.27 -43.91 9.10
C LYS A 412 -32.32 -42.75 10.11
N PHE A 413 -32.19 -41.52 9.64
CA PHE A 413 -32.14 -40.33 10.47
C PHE A 413 -33.40 -39.47 10.37
N SER A 414 -34.08 -39.46 9.20
CA SER A 414 -35.35 -38.77 9.01
C SER A 414 -36.06 -39.22 7.73
N ASP A 415 -37.37 -39.48 7.82
CA ASP A 415 -38.23 -39.77 6.67
C ASP A 415 -38.51 -38.52 5.81
N VAL A 416 -38.08 -37.34 6.24
CA VAL A 416 -38.21 -36.07 5.52
C VAL A 416 -37.33 -36.01 4.27
N PHE A 417 -36.22 -36.75 4.25
CA PHE A 417 -35.34 -36.82 3.09
C PHE A 417 -36.02 -37.48 1.91
N LYS A 418 -35.94 -36.88 0.72
CA LYS A 418 -36.46 -37.39 -0.55
C LYS A 418 -35.30 -37.60 -1.54
N ASP A 419 -35.61 -38.17 -2.72
CA ASP A 419 -34.61 -38.44 -3.77
C ASP A 419 -33.79 -37.21 -4.19
N ASP A 420 -34.36 -36.03 -4.12
CA ASP A 420 -33.74 -34.77 -4.49
C ASP A 420 -32.55 -34.37 -3.55
N ILE A 421 -32.50 -34.90 -2.31
CA ILE A 421 -31.39 -34.62 -1.39
C ILE A 421 -30.03 -34.92 -2.04
N LEU A 422 -29.92 -36.00 -2.80
CA LEU A 422 -28.67 -36.43 -3.42
C LEU A 422 -28.12 -35.40 -4.40
N SER A 423 -29.01 -34.69 -5.10
CA SER A 423 -28.64 -33.60 -6.00
C SER A 423 -28.44 -32.27 -5.24
N GLU A 424 -29.28 -32.04 -4.22
CA GLU A 424 -29.31 -30.79 -3.47
C GLU A 424 -28.04 -30.51 -2.68
N ILE A 425 -27.31 -31.54 -2.23
CA ILE A 425 -26.14 -31.46 -1.38
C ILE A 425 -24.81 -31.66 -2.13
N THR A 426 -24.84 -31.73 -3.46
CA THR A 426 -23.56 -31.70 -4.23
C THR A 426 -22.81 -30.42 -3.93
N ILE A 427 -21.49 -30.48 -3.90
CA ILE A 427 -20.64 -29.33 -3.59
C ILE A 427 -20.94 -28.16 -4.52
N GLU A 428 -21.16 -28.44 -5.80
CA GLU A 428 -21.54 -27.45 -6.83
C GLU A 428 -22.88 -26.76 -6.50
N ASN A 429 -23.89 -27.53 -6.09
CA ASN A 429 -25.18 -26.98 -5.71
C ASN A 429 -25.10 -26.20 -4.39
N CYS A 430 -24.32 -26.67 -3.42
CA CYS A 430 -24.06 -25.93 -2.19
C CYS A 430 -23.49 -24.53 -2.47
N VAL A 431 -22.54 -24.40 -3.40
CA VAL A 431 -22.00 -23.09 -3.83
C VAL A 431 -23.06 -22.27 -4.55
N ASN A 432 -23.75 -22.85 -5.56
CA ASN A 432 -24.67 -22.11 -6.42
C ASN A 432 -25.94 -21.62 -5.72
N LYS A 433 -26.34 -22.26 -4.62
CA LYS A 433 -27.48 -21.83 -3.80
C LYS A 433 -27.21 -20.61 -2.93
N ARG A 434 -25.95 -20.24 -2.70
CA ARG A 434 -25.56 -19.08 -1.90
C ARG A 434 -25.69 -17.77 -2.68
N ASN A 435 -26.97 -17.46 -3.04
CA ASN A 435 -27.34 -16.32 -3.89
C ASN A 435 -27.66 -15.03 -3.12
N SER A 436 -27.52 -15.00 -1.80
CA SER A 436 -27.58 -13.74 -1.05
C SER A 436 -26.56 -12.75 -1.61
N PHE A 437 -26.88 -11.45 -1.59
CA PHE A 437 -25.98 -10.42 -2.10
C PHE A 437 -24.58 -10.53 -1.43
N GLY A 438 -23.56 -10.62 -2.24
CA GLY A 438 -22.18 -10.83 -1.76
C GLY A 438 -21.83 -12.31 -1.46
N GLY A 439 -22.75 -13.26 -1.64
CA GLY A 439 -22.50 -14.69 -1.47
C GLY A 439 -21.62 -15.28 -2.57
N THR A 440 -21.22 -16.54 -2.39
CA THR A 440 -20.19 -17.20 -3.22
C THR A 440 -20.72 -17.81 -4.51
N SER A 441 -22.03 -17.70 -4.85
CA SER A 441 -22.55 -18.29 -6.10
C SER A 441 -21.85 -17.71 -7.34
N ILE A 442 -21.76 -18.50 -8.41
CA ILE A 442 -21.16 -18.07 -9.69
C ILE A 442 -21.75 -16.72 -10.14
N LYS A 443 -23.08 -16.58 -10.10
CA LYS A 443 -23.79 -15.35 -10.45
C LYS A 443 -23.30 -14.14 -9.66
N ASN A 444 -23.11 -14.27 -8.35
CA ASN A 444 -22.67 -13.18 -7.50
C ASN A 444 -21.19 -12.83 -7.76
N VAL A 445 -20.36 -13.83 -8.02
CA VAL A 445 -18.93 -13.61 -8.33
C VAL A 445 -18.77 -12.94 -9.70
N GLU A 446 -19.53 -13.34 -10.70
CA GLU A 446 -19.54 -12.66 -12.01
C GLU A 446 -19.94 -11.19 -11.87
N MET A 447 -20.94 -10.89 -11.04
CA MET A 447 -21.32 -9.51 -10.73
C MET A 447 -20.19 -8.74 -9.99
N GLN A 448 -19.49 -9.38 -9.04
CA GLN A 448 -18.36 -8.77 -8.34
C GLN A 448 -17.21 -8.45 -9.30
N ILE A 449 -16.87 -9.37 -10.21
CA ILE A 449 -15.85 -9.18 -11.25
C ILE A 449 -16.24 -8.02 -12.17
N GLU A 450 -17.47 -7.98 -12.65
CA GLU A 450 -17.96 -6.90 -13.51
C GLU A 450 -17.93 -5.54 -12.80
N ASN A 451 -18.33 -5.48 -11.53
CA ASN A 451 -18.25 -4.26 -10.73
C ASN A 451 -16.79 -3.85 -10.47
N GLY A 452 -15.88 -4.82 -10.31
CA GLY A 452 -14.45 -4.56 -10.20
C GLY A 452 -13.87 -3.94 -11.48
N LYS A 453 -14.21 -4.49 -12.66
CA LYS A 453 -13.82 -3.94 -13.97
C LYS A 453 -14.32 -2.49 -14.13
N LYS A 454 -15.57 -2.21 -13.77
CA LYS A 454 -16.14 -0.85 -13.81
C LYS A 454 -15.41 0.11 -12.87
N PHE A 455 -15.10 -0.33 -11.66
CA PHE A 455 -14.32 0.48 -10.71
C PHE A 455 -12.96 0.88 -11.28
N LEU A 456 -12.21 -0.05 -11.85
CA LEU A 456 -10.89 0.25 -12.43
C LEU A 456 -10.97 1.19 -13.65
N GLN A 457 -12.09 1.27 -14.33
CA GLN A 457 -12.31 2.23 -15.42
C GLN A 457 -12.54 3.66 -14.92
N THR A 458 -12.81 3.85 -13.63
CA THR A 458 -13.02 5.20 -13.04
C THR A 458 -11.74 5.80 -12.49
N LEU A 459 -10.66 5.04 -12.42
CA LEU A 459 -9.33 5.46 -11.95
C LEU A 459 -8.44 5.92 -13.10
#